data_f78f08f29facacbb43a5df560631ee21
#
_entry.id   f78f08f29facacbb43a5df560631ee21
#
_cell.length_a   1.000
_cell.length_b   1.000
_cell.length_c   1.000
_cell.angle_alpha   90.00
_cell.angle_beta   90.00
_cell.angle_gamma   90.00
#
_symmetry.space_group_name_H-M   'P 1'
#
loop_
_entity.id
_entity.type
_entity.pdbx_description
1 polymer ?
#
loop_
_entity_poly.entity_id
_entity_poly.type
_entity_poly.pdbx_seq_one_letter_code
_entity_poly.pdbx_strand_id
1 'polypeptide(L)'
;MAKDGQSGGAARRRRFPITAGAALGACALLAVSAVPAAAYGTAPGRGTHYASLGDSYTSGPLIPQQVDANCARSDHNYPSIVATARQTTAFKDVSCGGATTAEMWTAQGTNGPQLDAVGRDTDLVTVQIGGNDIGFGSIISTCVRLAAQDPTGDPCRRYYASSGIDRLAVAIAQTAPKVDRVLRAVHARAPHARVLVVGYPDLLPDDGSGCSPSVPFASEDFPYLRDTEKGLNLMLRVVAAWNRAEYVDTYAPTRGHDMCKAPADRWIEPLQPASPAAPAHPNAKGEEAMARAVLESLGKRHGHH
;
A
#
# COMPACT_ATOMS: atom_id res chain seq x y z
N MET A 1 -67.36 16.22 -2.90
CA MET A 1 -67.51 17.60 -2.41
C MET A 1 -66.24 18.29 -2.77
N ALA A 2 -66.17 18.97 -3.93
CA ALA A 2 -66.49 20.38 -4.18
C ALA A 2 -65.51 21.29 -3.43
N LYS A 3 -64.76 22.24 -3.98
CA LYS A 3 -64.83 23.08 -5.20
C LYS A 3 -63.55 23.90 -5.26
N ASP A 4 -62.94 24.03 -6.37
CA ASP A 4 -62.79 25.23 -7.23
C ASP A 4 -62.17 26.51 -6.64
N GLY A 5 -61.26 27.12 -7.40
CA GLY A 5 -60.85 28.51 -7.28
C GLY A 5 -59.69 28.87 -8.22
N GLN A 6 -60.01 29.12 -9.50
CA GLN A 6 -59.15 29.84 -10.49
C GLN A 6 -59.22 31.35 -10.26
N SER A 7 -58.14 32.07 -10.56
CA SER A 7 -58.08 33.39 -11.26
C SER A 7 -56.59 33.75 -11.41
N GLY A 8 -55.97 34.05 -12.56
CA GLY A 8 -56.46 34.88 -13.67
C GLY A 8 -55.88 36.26 -13.47
N GLY A 9 -54.75 36.64 -14.09
CA GLY A 9 -54.18 37.97 -14.04
C GLY A 9 -53.23 38.22 -15.22
N ALA A 10 -53.76 38.93 -16.19
CA ALA A 10 -53.26 39.17 -17.53
C ALA A 10 -52.07 40.14 -17.64
N ALA A 11 -51.35 39.98 -18.69
CA ALA A 11 -50.22 40.72 -19.21
C ALA A 11 -50.54 42.20 -19.51
N ARG A 12 -49.57 43.08 -19.30
CA ARG A 12 -49.54 44.44 -19.97
C ARG A 12 -48.19 44.57 -20.66
N ARG A 13 -48.21 44.45 -21.98
CA ARG A 13 -47.16 44.93 -22.88
C ARG A 13 -47.15 46.44 -22.91
N ARG A 14 -46.05 47.12 -22.60
CA ARG A 14 -45.79 48.52 -22.96
C ARG A 14 -44.78 48.56 -24.11
N ARG A 15 -45.23 49.05 -25.24
CA ARG A 15 -44.43 49.51 -26.38
C ARG A 15 -43.94 50.93 -26.09
N PHE A 16 -42.65 51.19 -26.33
CA PHE A 16 -42.10 52.55 -26.49
C PHE A 16 -41.36 52.66 -27.82
N PRO A 17 -41.35 53.85 -28.41
CA PRO A 17 -41.08 54.04 -29.83
C PRO A 17 -39.58 54.23 -30.12
N ILE A 18 -39.23 53.86 -31.36
CA ILE A 18 -37.94 54.03 -32.01
C ILE A 18 -37.76 55.51 -32.38
N THR A 19 -36.73 56.18 -31.88
CA THR A 19 -36.18 57.42 -32.45
C THR A 19 -34.83 57.14 -33.08
N ALA A 20 -34.75 57.35 -34.39
CA ALA A 20 -33.52 57.28 -35.15
C ALA A 20 -32.69 58.56 -34.89
N GLY A 21 -31.46 58.37 -34.50
CA GLY A 21 -30.42 59.44 -34.39
C GLY A 21 -29.17 58.98 -35.11
N ALA A 22 -28.93 59.63 -36.27
CA ALA A 22 -27.69 59.49 -37.00
C ALA A 22 -26.58 60.28 -36.30
N ALA A 23 -25.46 59.63 -36.04
CA ALA A 23 -24.20 60.30 -35.63
C ALA A 23 -23.01 59.71 -36.34
N LEU A 24 -22.33 60.62 -36.97
CA LEU A 24 -21.18 60.45 -37.85
C LEU A 24 -19.97 59.73 -37.15
N GLY A 25 -19.27 58.90 -37.93
CA GLY A 25 -18.14 58.14 -37.53
C GLY A 25 -16.88 58.92 -37.17
N ALA A 26 -16.13 58.37 -36.25
CA ALA A 26 -14.69 58.59 -36.12
C ALA A 26 -14.05 57.23 -36.06
N CYS A 27 -13.38 56.84 -37.15
CA CYS A 27 -12.52 55.64 -37.17
C CYS A 27 -11.29 55.91 -36.32
N ALA A 28 -11.27 55.45 -35.08
CA ALA A 28 -10.05 55.32 -34.30
C ALA A 28 -9.41 53.98 -34.63
N LEU A 29 -8.30 54.02 -35.36
CA LEU A 29 -7.43 52.85 -35.57
C LEU A 29 -6.78 52.47 -34.24
N LEU A 30 -7.33 51.47 -33.56
CA LEU A 30 -6.70 50.80 -32.43
C LEU A 30 -5.58 49.94 -32.98
N ALA A 31 -4.35 50.39 -32.83
CA ALA A 31 -3.17 49.55 -33.02
C ALA A 31 -3.15 48.46 -31.95
N VAL A 32 -3.57 47.26 -32.31
CA VAL A 32 -3.42 46.08 -31.45
C VAL A 32 -1.94 45.72 -31.39
N SER A 33 -1.26 46.16 -30.34
CA SER A 33 0.08 45.66 -30.02
C SER A 33 -0.01 44.16 -29.70
N ALA A 34 0.46 43.35 -30.64
CA ALA A 34 0.64 41.90 -30.39
C ALA A 34 1.72 41.76 -29.31
N VAL A 35 1.30 41.48 -28.07
CA VAL A 35 2.18 41.01 -27.02
C VAL A 35 2.65 39.62 -27.44
N PRO A 36 3.97 39.36 -27.61
CA PRO A 36 4.44 38.01 -27.90
C PRO A 36 3.99 37.11 -26.74
N ALA A 37 3.18 36.09 -27.07
CA ALA A 37 2.89 35.00 -26.12
C ALA A 37 4.22 34.39 -25.71
N ALA A 38 4.71 34.74 -24.52
CA ALA A 38 5.81 34.03 -23.91
C ALA A 38 5.39 32.56 -23.87
N ALA A 39 6.03 31.74 -24.68
CA ALA A 39 5.93 30.30 -24.57
C ALA A 39 6.41 29.98 -23.15
N TYR A 40 5.46 29.70 -22.26
CA TYR A 40 5.77 29.04 -20.99
C TYR A 40 6.30 27.67 -21.40
N GLY A 41 7.63 27.59 -21.60
CA GLY A 41 8.31 26.33 -21.63
C GLY A 41 7.95 25.64 -20.33
N THR A 42 7.23 24.54 -20.42
CA THR A 42 7.06 23.63 -19.30
C THR A 42 8.48 23.29 -18.86
N ALA A 43 8.88 23.76 -17.68
CA ALA A 43 10.13 23.31 -17.06
C ALA A 43 10.13 21.77 -17.16
N PRO A 44 11.23 21.14 -17.58
CA PRO A 44 11.30 19.70 -17.63
C PRO A 44 10.84 19.19 -16.27
N GLY A 45 9.73 18.42 -16.28
CA GLY A 45 9.12 17.95 -15.05
C GLY A 45 10.19 17.26 -14.23
N ARG A 46 10.41 17.72 -12.99
CA ARG A 46 11.33 17.06 -12.05
C ARG A 46 10.92 15.60 -12.00
N GLY A 47 11.84 14.72 -12.37
CA GLY A 47 11.52 13.29 -12.38
C GLY A 47 11.23 12.79 -10.97
N THR A 48 10.48 11.70 -10.87
CA THR A 48 10.08 11.13 -9.58
C THR A 48 11.23 10.40 -8.91
N HIS A 49 11.57 10.80 -7.69
CA HIS A 49 12.50 10.09 -6.81
C HIS A 49 11.70 9.19 -5.85
N TYR A 50 11.93 7.89 -5.94
CA TYR A 50 11.22 6.88 -5.16
C TYR A 50 12.15 6.16 -4.19
N ALA A 51 11.75 6.04 -2.91
CA ALA A 51 12.39 5.24 -1.89
C ALA A 51 11.43 4.15 -1.40
N SER A 52 11.88 2.89 -1.38
CA SER A 52 11.14 1.75 -0.84
C SER A 52 11.81 1.23 0.43
N LEU A 53 11.03 1.17 1.51
CA LEU A 53 11.42 0.68 2.82
C LEU A 53 10.55 -0.51 3.18
N GLY A 54 11.14 -1.53 3.79
CA GLY A 54 10.33 -2.67 4.20
C GLY A 54 11.12 -3.88 4.65
N ASP A 55 10.38 -4.94 4.86
CA ASP A 55 10.88 -6.27 5.23
C ASP A 55 10.95 -7.23 4.02
N SER A 56 10.85 -8.53 4.28
CA SER A 56 10.92 -9.57 3.25
C SER A 56 9.77 -9.54 2.24
N TYR A 57 8.59 -9.02 2.62
CA TYR A 57 7.47 -8.87 1.69
C TYR A 57 7.68 -7.74 0.69
N THR A 58 8.62 -6.85 0.98
CA THR A 58 9.08 -5.80 0.06
C THR A 58 10.31 -6.25 -0.72
N SER A 59 11.24 -7.00 -0.07
CA SER A 59 12.51 -7.37 -0.71
C SER A 59 12.38 -8.48 -1.76
N GLY A 60 11.36 -9.35 -1.69
CA GLY A 60 11.15 -10.44 -2.63
C GLY A 60 12.19 -11.56 -2.55
N PRO A 61 12.37 -12.20 -1.37
CA PRO A 61 13.43 -13.17 -1.15
C PRO A 61 13.25 -14.39 -2.05
N LEU A 62 14.37 -14.83 -2.63
CA LEU A 62 14.51 -15.96 -3.57
C LEU A 62 13.82 -15.79 -4.92
N ILE A 63 13.16 -14.67 -5.20
CA ILE A 63 12.69 -14.36 -6.55
C ILE A 63 13.91 -13.95 -7.39
N PRO A 64 14.16 -14.57 -8.55
CA PRO A 64 15.23 -14.15 -9.45
C PRO A 64 14.91 -12.79 -10.11
N GLN A 65 15.87 -11.90 -10.28
CA GLN A 65 17.27 -11.94 -9.87
C GLN A 65 17.44 -11.30 -8.49
N GLN A 66 18.23 -11.94 -7.64
CA GLN A 66 18.62 -11.37 -6.34
C GLN A 66 19.77 -10.37 -6.55
N VAL A 67 19.52 -9.10 -6.27
CA VAL A 67 20.50 -8.00 -6.46
C VAL A 67 21.22 -7.62 -5.17
N ASP A 68 20.72 -8.07 -4.02
CA ASP A 68 21.36 -7.93 -2.71
C ASP A 68 21.11 -9.19 -1.88
N ALA A 69 22.15 -10.02 -1.79
CA ALA A 69 22.06 -11.29 -1.08
C ALA A 69 21.92 -11.12 0.45
N ASN A 70 22.45 -10.04 1.04
CA ASN A 70 22.34 -9.80 2.48
C ASN A 70 20.92 -9.46 2.89
N CYS A 71 20.20 -8.75 2.06
CA CYS A 71 18.79 -8.38 2.26
C CYS A 71 17.82 -9.35 1.59
N ALA A 72 18.31 -10.36 0.88
CA ALA A 72 17.49 -11.23 0.05
C ALA A 72 16.56 -10.40 -0.85
N ARG A 73 17.11 -9.38 -1.55
CA ARG A 73 16.36 -8.44 -2.33
C ARG A 73 16.45 -8.73 -3.82
N SER A 74 15.28 -8.82 -4.46
CA SER A 74 15.13 -9.05 -5.90
C SER A 74 14.91 -7.74 -6.64
N ASP A 75 15.33 -7.67 -7.90
CA ASP A 75 14.94 -6.61 -8.84
C ASP A 75 13.56 -6.86 -9.50
N HIS A 76 12.90 -7.96 -9.14
CA HIS A 76 11.54 -8.31 -9.54
C HIS A 76 10.53 -8.24 -8.38
N ASN A 77 10.88 -7.57 -7.30
CA ASN A 77 9.97 -7.25 -6.21
C ASN A 77 8.98 -6.13 -6.60
N TYR A 78 7.91 -5.94 -5.83
CA TYR A 78 6.89 -4.95 -6.18
C TYR A 78 7.45 -3.52 -6.32
N PRO A 79 8.42 -3.06 -5.51
CA PRO A 79 8.98 -1.72 -5.69
C PRO A 79 9.68 -1.52 -7.02
N SER A 80 10.43 -2.51 -7.50
CA SER A 80 11.12 -2.48 -8.79
C SER A 80 10.13 -2.43 -9.96
N ILE A 81 9.03 -3.17 -9.86
CA ILE A 81 7.94 -3.12 -10.85
C ILE A 81 7.29 -1.73 -10.85
N VAL A 82 7.01 -1.16 -9.67
CA VAL A 82 6.44 0.19 -9.54
C VAL A 82 7.40 1.25 -10.09
N ALA A 83 8.69 1.16 -9.76
CA ALA A 83 9.72 2.09 -10.25
C ALA A 83 9.79 2.10 -11.78
N THR A 84 9.78 0.92 -12.40
CA THR A 84 9.77 0.74 -13.86
C THR A 84 8.50 1.31 -14.48
N ALA A 85 7.33 0.95 -13.96
CA ALA A 85 6.03 1.41 -14.48
C ALA A 85 5.84 2.94 -14.34
N ARG A 86 6.43 3.54 -13.31
CA ARG A 86 6.41 4.99 -13.05
C ARG A 86 7.53 5.75 -13.76
N GLN A 87 8.46 5.06 -14.41
CA GLN A 87 9.64 5.65 -15.05
C GLN A 87 10.36 6.62 -14.08
N THR A 88 10.61 6.13 -12.85
CA THR A 88 11.27 6.94 -11.82
C THR A 88 12.68 7.32 -12.26
N THR A 89 13.06 8.57 -11.99
CA THR A 89 14.40 9.07 -12.35
C THR A 89 15.47 8.70 -11.34
N ALA A 90 15.07 8.45 -10.10
CA ALA A 90 15.90 7.88 -9.06
C ALA A 90 15.08 6.88 -8.24
N PHE A 91 15.63 5.69 -8.02
CA PHE A 91 15.00 4.64 -7.24
C PHE A 91 15.99 4.08 -6.22
N LYS A 92 15.57 4.04 -4.96
CA LYS A 92 16.32 3.45 -3.85
C LYS A 92 15.44 2.43 -3.16
N ASP A 93 15.68 1.15 -3.40
CA ASP A 93 15.10 0.08 -2.62
C ASP A 93 16.09 -0.35 -1.54
N VAL A 94 15.72 -0.13 -0.29
CA VAL A 94 16.51 -0.48 0.89
C VAL A 94 15.78 -1.49 1.78
N SER A 95 14.73 -2.12 1.26
CA SER A 95 14.05 -3.21 1.94
C SER A 95 14.98 -4.37 2.22
N CYS A 96 14.76 -5.07 3.33
CA CYS A 96 15.66 -6.12 3.77
C CYS A 96 14.91 -7.25 4.47
N GLY A 97 15.16 -8.48 4.05
CA GLY A 97 14.55 -9.67 4.64
C GLY A 97 14.75 -9.72 6.15
N GLY A 98 13.68 -9.96 6.90
CA GLY A 98 13.73 -10.02 8.36
C GLY A 98 13.73 -8.67 9.09
N ALA A 99 13.73 -7.52 8.37
CA ALA A 99 13.71 -6.21 9.00
C ALA A 99 12.48 -6.01 9.90
N THR A 100 12.72 -5.41 11.06
CA THR A 100 11.71 -4.87 11.97
C THR A 100 11.69 -3.34 11.85
N THR A 101 10.85 -2.69 12.61
CA THR A 101 10.89 -1.22 12.71
C THR A 101 12.22 -0.69 13.26
N ALA A 102 13.04 -1.48 13.94
CA ALA A 102 14.34 -1.06 14.46
C ALA A 102 15.34 -0.75 13.33
N GLU A 103 15.33 -1.54 12.25
CA GLU A 103 16.24 -1.38 11.10
C GLU A 103 15.96 -0.12 10.27
N MET A 104 14.91 0.61 10.61
CA MET A 104 14.71 1.96 10.08
C MET A 104 15.80 2.93 10.57
N TRP A 105 16.35 2.72 11.78
CA TRP A 105 17.38 3.57 12.41
C TRP A 105 18.73 2.91 12.62
N THR A 106 18.80 1.60 12.51
CA THR A 106 20.01 0.81 12.75
C THR A 106 20.38 0.00 11.52
N ALA A 107 21.66 -0.27 11.34
CA ALA A 107 22.13 -1.12 10.26
C ALA A 107 21.67 -2.57 10.46
N GLN A 108 21.37 -3.25 9.36
CA GLN A 108 21.11 -4.70 9.29
C GLN A 108 22.25 -5.36 8.52
N GLY A 109 23.21 -5.95 9.23
CA GLY A 109 24.42 -6.47 8.60
C GLY A 109 25.21 -5.38 7.90
N THR A 110 25.40 -5.52 6.59
CA THR A 110 26.10 -4.53 5.75
C THR A 110 25.20 -3.42 5.22
N ASN A 111 23.88 -3.50 5.43
CA ASN A 111 22.91 -2.52 4.96
C ASN A 111 22.72 -1.44 6.03
N GLY A 112 22.83 -0.17 5.63
CA GLY A 112 22.61 0.96 6.52
C GLY A 112 21.15 1.10 6.97
N PRO A 113 20.87 2.04 7.89
CA PRO A 113 19.51 2.34 8.31
C PRO A 113 18.61 2.66 7.11
N GLN A 114 17.43 2.04 7.03
CA GLN A 114 16.56 2.22 5.86
C GLN A 114 16.12 3.67 5.66
N LEU A 115 15.92 4.44 6.73
CA LEU A 115 15.57 5.86 6.66
C LEU A 115 16.62 6.75 5.98
N ASP A 116 17.86 6.29 5.82
CA ASP A 116 18.91 7.06 5.14
C ASP A 116 18.67 7.15 3.61
N ALA A 117 17.77 6.31 3.07
CA ALA A 117 17.33 6.41 1.68
C ALA A 117 16.35 7.56 1.43
N VAL A 118 15.75 8.11 2.48
CA VAL A 118 14.70 9.13 2.41
C VAL A 118 15.30 10.51 2.63
N GLY A 119 15.16 11.42 1.66
CA GLY A 119 15.67 12.78 1.68
C GLY A 119 14.65 13.80 1.20
N ARG A 120 15.02 15.09 1.25
CA ARG A 120 14.15 16.22 0.83
C ARG A 120 13.75 16.18 -0.64
N ASP A 121 14.50 15.47 -1.45
CA ASP A 121 14.27 15.26 -2.88
C ASP A 121 13.40 14.04 -3.18
N THR A 122 13.07 13.23 -2.17
CA THR A 122 12.19 12.06 -2.32
C THR A 122 10.74 12.50 -2.55
N ASP A 123 10.12 12.01 -3.62
CA ASP A 123 8.75 12.36 -4.02
C ASP A 123 7.75 11.26 -3.65
N LEU A 124 8.21 10.01 -3.58
CA LEU A 124 7.40 8.83 -3.26
C LEU A 124 8.14 7.96 -2.26
N VAL A 125 7.43 7.51 -1.22
CA VAL A 125 7.92 6.50 -0.28
C VAL A 125 6.88 5.41 -0.13
N THR A 126 7.30 4.14 -0.26
CA THR A 126 6.50 2.99 0.21
C THR A 126 7.13 2.43 1.48
N VAL A 127 6.29 2.04 2.43
CA VAL A 127 6.69 1.40 3.69
C VAL A 127 5.84 0.16 3.91
N GLN A 128 6.47 -1.01 4.04
CA GLN A 128 5.80 -2.26 4.41
C GLN A 128 6.61 -2.92 5.53
N ILE A 129 6.15 -2.80 6.77
CA ILE A 129 6.92 -3.17 7.96
C ILE A 129 5.98 -3.53 9.12
N GLY A 130 6.46 -4.35 10.04
CA GLY A 130 5.74 -4.71 11.26
C GLY A 130 5.47 -6.20 11.41
N GLY A 131 5.51 -6.98 10.32
CA GLY A 131 5.35 -8.43 10.36
C GLY A 131 6.39 -9.11 11.24
N ASN A 132 7.64 -8.68 11.15
CA ASN A 132 8.72 -9.22 12.01
C ASN A 132 8.65 -8.65 13.44
N ASP A 133 8.14 -7.44 13.64
CA ASP A 133 7.92 -6.87 14.99
C ASP A 133 6.94 -7.71 15.82
N ILE A 134 5.91 -8.30 15.19
CA ILE A 134 4.98 -9.21 15.87
C ILE A 134 5.50 -10.65 15.97
N GLY A 135 6.63 -10.96 15.31
CA GLY A 135 7.27 -12.28 15.39
C GLY A 135 6.78 -13.27 14.31
N PHE A 136 6.53 -12.83 13.09
CA PHE A 136 5.98 -13.65 11.99
C PHE A 136 6.62 -15.04 11.88
N GLY A 137 7.95 -15.15 11.76
CA GLY A 137 8.63 -16.45 11.63
C GLY A 137 8.47 -17.34 12.86
N SER A 138 8.46 -16.77 14.07
CA SER A 138 8.26 -17.53 15.32
C SER A 138 6.81 -17.98 15.50
N ILE A 139 5.84 -17.19 14.99
CA ILE A 139 4.43 -17.60 14.96
C ILE A 139 4.28 -18.85 14.09
N ILE A 140 4.76 -18.79 12.84
CA ILE A 140 4.71 -19.94 11.92
C ILE A 140 5.35 -21.17 12.54
N SER A 141 6.60 -21.08 12.99
CA SER A 141 7.34 -22.24 13.53
C SER A 141 6.67 -22.82 14.79
N THR A 142 6.12 -21.98 15.64
CA THR A 142 5.41 -22.41 16.85
C THR A 142 4.11 -23.13 16.47
N CYS A 143 3.31 -22.59 15.55
CA CYS A 143 2.03 -23.17 15.16
C CYS A 143 2.20 -24.49 14.42
N VAL A 144 3.21 -24.61 13.55
CA VAL A 144 3.57 -25.90 12.90
C VAL A 144 3.95 -26.96 13.93
N ARG A 145 4.81 -26.60 14.88
CA ARG A 145 5.24 -27.53 15.94
C ARG A 145 4.09 -28.00 16.83
N LEU A 146 3.16 -27.11 17.16
CA LEU A 146 2.00 -27.45 17.98
C LEU A 146 0.98 -28.27 17.21
N ALA A 147 0.76 -27.99 15.93
CA ALA A 147 -0.13 -28.72 15.06
C ALA A 147 0.31 -30.19 14.88
N ALA A 148 1.62 -30.49 14.96
CA ALA A 148 2.12 -31.86 14.92
C ALA A 148 1.61 -32.72 16.11
N GLN A 149 1.17 -32.11 17.20
CA GLN A 149 0.64 -32.80 18.39
C GLN A 149 -0.89 -32.81 18.43
N ASP A 150 -1.54 -31.82 17.82
CA ASP A 150 -2.99 -31.66 17.76
C ASP A 150 -3.38 -31.06 16.39
N PRO A 151 -3.44 -31.88 15.32
CA PRO A 151 -3.61 -31.38 13.96
C PRO A 151 -5.03 -30.91 13.65
N THR A 152 -6.03 -31.26 14.46
CA THR A 152 -7.44 -30.93 14.23
C THR A 152 -7.99 -29.86 15.15
N GLY A 153 -7.30 -29.56 16.24
CA GLY A 153 -7.72 -28.53 17.20
C GLY A 153 -7.16 -27.14 16.88
N ASP A 154 -7.09 -26.31 17.93
CA ASP A 154 -6.59 -24.94 17.90
C ASP A 154 -5.37 -24.70 18.82
N PRO A 155 -4.34 -25.58 18.77
CA PRO A 155 -3.24 -25.54 19.74
C PRO A 155 -2.41 -24.25 19.66
N CYS A 156 -2.33 -23.61 18.50
CA CYS A 156 -1.65 -22.33 18.31
C CYS A 156 -2.43 -21.20 19.01
N ARG A 157 -3.73 -21.10 18.78
CA ARG A 157 -4.59 -20.14 19.46
C ARG A 157 -4.53 -20.32 20.97
N ARG A 158 -4.68 -21.56 21.47
CA ARG A 158 -4.56 -21.86 22.91
C ARG A 158 -3.20 -21.45 23.47
N TYR A 159 -2.12 -21.67 22.74
CA TYR A 159 -0.78 -21.23 23.17
C TYR A 159 -0.69 -19.73 23.32
N TYR A 160 -1.16 -18.94 22.35
CA TYR A 160 -1.04 -17.49 22.37
C TYR A 160 -2.08 -16.79 23.25
N ALA A 161 -3.25 -17.39 23.49
CA ALA A 161 -4.33 -16.83 24.27
C ALA A 161 -4.59 -17.56 25.62
N SER A 162 -3.67 -18.40 26.11
CA SER A 162 -3.81 -19.25 27.30
C SER A 162 -4.09 -18.49 28.59
N SER A 163 -3.70 -17.23 28.70
CA SER A 163 -3.89 -16.38 29.88
C SER A 163 -5.16 -15.53 29.84
N GLY A 164 -6.02 -15.72 28.85
CA GLY A 164 -7.16 -14.85 28.60
C GLY A 164 -6.79 -13.53 27.89
N ILE A 165 -5.50 -13.32 27.61
CA ILE A 165 -4.97 -12.21 26.84
C ILE A 165 -4.32 -12.78 25.59
N ASP A 166 -4.75 -12.33 24.42
CA ASP A 166 -4.12 -12.72 23.15
C ASP A 166 -2.79 -11.97 22.97
N ARG A 167 -1.69 -12.71 23.07
CA ARG A 167 -0.32 -12.17 22.97
C ARG A 167 -0.01 -11.64 21.55
N LEU A 168 -0.65 -12.17 20.50
CA LEU A 168 -0.47 -11.66 19.14
C LEU A 168 -1.20 -10.31 18.97
N ALA A 169 -2.40 -10.17 19.51
CA ALA A 169 -3.10 -8.89 19.54
C ALA A 169 -2.30 -7.84 20.34
N VAL A 170 -1.69 -8.23 21.46
CA VAL A 170 -0.79 -7.35 22.24
C VAL A 170 0.44 -6.96 21.42
N ALA A 171 1.08 -7.89 20.73
CA ALA A 171 2.24 -7.61 19.88
C ALA A 171 1.89 -6.62 18.75
N ILE A 172 0.73 -6.78 18.11
CA ILE A 172 0.23 -5.84 17.12
C ILE A 172 0.03 -4.45 17.74
N ALA A 173 -0.61 -4.36 18.90
CA ALA A 173 -0.82 -3.08 19.59
C ALA A 173 0.50 -2.40 19.98
N GLN A 174 1.51 -3.17 20.40
CA GLN A 174 2.85 -2.68 20.71
C GLN A 174 3.67 -2.25 19.49
N THR A 175 3.33 -2.79 18.32
CA THR A 175 3.97 -2.43 17.04
C THR A 175 3.42 -1.09 16.50
N ALA A 176 2.17 -0.74 16.78
CA ALA A 176 1.55 0.49 16.30
C ALA A 176 2.38 1.77 16.60
N PRO A 177 2.84 2.06 17.83
CA PRO A 177 3.66 3.25 18.10
C PRO A 177 5.03 3.20 17.42
N LYS A 178 5.55 2.02 17.10
CA LYS A 178 6.81 1.88 16.37
C LYS A 178 6.63 2.30 14.91
N VAL A 179 5.57 1.80 14.25
CA VAL A 179 5.23 2.20 12.87
C VAL A 179 4.88 3.68 12.79
N ASP A 180 4.13 4.22 13.76
CA ASP A 180 3.85 5.66 13.86
C ASP A 180 5.15 6.49 13.87
N ARG A 181 6.14 6.07 14.68
CA ARG A 181 7.45 6.72 14.71
C ARG A 181 8.16 6.67 13.36
N VAL A 182 8.08 5.54 12.63
CA VAL A 182 8.66 5.40 11.28
C VAL A 182 8.03 6.42 10.33
N LEU A 183 6.70 6.49 10.27
CA LEU A 183 6.01 7.39 9.34
C LEU A 183 6.30 8.86 9.65
N ARG A 184 6.34 9.24 10.92
CA ARG A 184 6.76 10.60 11.32
C ARG A 184 8.20 10.91 10.88
N ALA A 185 9.10 9.95 10.97
CA ALA A 185 10.48 10.14 10.53
C ALA A 185 10.59 10.27 9.00
N VAL A 186 9.77 9.52 8.25
CA VAL A 186 9.67 9.65 6.79
C VAL A 186 9.19 11.07 6.41
N HIS A 187 8.09 11.54 7.00
CA HIS A 187 7.58 12.88 6.73
C HIS A 187 8.55 13.99 7.14
N ALA A 188 9.30 13.81 8.23
CA ALA A 188 10.31 14.78 8.64
C ALA A 188 11.47 14.88 7.64
N ARG A 189 11.86 13.77 6.99
CA ARG A 189 12.93 13.74 5.99
C ARG A 189 12.46 14.17 4.60
N ALA A 190 11.25 13.76 4.21
CA ALA A 190 10.64 14.02 2.90
C ALA A 190 9.25 14.67 3.08
N PRO A 191 9.15 15.95 3.46
CA PRO A 191 7.89 16.59 3.83
C PRO A 191 6.90 16.74 2.67
N HIS A 192 7.36 16.62 1.45
CA HIS A 192 6.56 16.72 0.22
C HIS A 192 6.28 15.36 -0.42
N ALA A 193 6.86 14.28 0.12
CA ALA A 193 6.68 12.95 -0.44
C ALA A 193 5.25 12.45 -0.24
N ARG A 194 4.75 11.77 -1.24
CA ARG A 194 3.58 10.89 -1.08
C ARG A 194 4.04 9.63 -0.36
N VAL A 195 3.43 9.31 0.76
CA VAL A 195 3.81 8.17 1.60
C VAL A 195 2.72 7.13 1.55
N LEU A 196 3.06 5.92 1.12
CA LEU A 196 2.17 4.77 1.04
C LEU A 196 2.61 3.71 2.05
N VAL A 197 1.70 3.30 2.92
CA VAL A 197 1.87 2.14 3.80
C VAL A 197 1.25 0.94 3.10
N VAL A 198 2.07 -0.02 2.71
CA VAL A 198 1.63 -1.21 1.98
C VAL A 198 1.27 -2.30 2.99
N GLY A 199 0.06 -2.86 2.87
CA GLY A 199 -0.39 -3.97 3.70
C GLY A 199 0.24 -5.31 3.28
N TYR A 200 0.01 -6.35 4.08
CA TYR A 200 0.41 -7.72 3.74
C TYR A 200 -0.69 -8.40 2.92
N PRO A 201 -0.34 -9.21 1.91
CA PRO A 201 -1.28 -9.94 1.06
C PRO A 201 -1.93 -11.10 1.83
N ASP A 202 -3.02 -11.65 1.30
CA ASP A 202 -3.76 -12.78 1.88
C ASP A 202 -2.90 -14.05 1.92
N LEU A 203 -2.50 -14.49 3.12
CA LEU A 203 -1.62 -15.65 3.32
C LEU A 203 -2.40 -16.96 3.44
N LEU A 204 -3.59 -16.92 4.04
CA LEU A 204 -4.34 -18.09 4.46
C LEU A 204 -5.82 -17.96 4.09
N PRO A 205 -6.45 -19.08 3.63
CA PRO A 205 -7.88 -19.08 3.34
C PRO A 205 -8.71 -18.89 4.62
N ASP A 206 -9.97 -18.56 4.43
CA ASP A 206 -10.89 -18.33 5.56
C ASP A 206 -11.14 -19.58 6.42
N ASP A 207 -10.99 -20.78 5.87
CA ASP A 207 -11.38 -22.06 6.51
C ASP A 207 -10.27 -23.14 6.53
N GLY A 208 -9.07 -22.81 6.07
CA GLY A 208 -7.98 -23.78 5.97
C GLY A 208 -8.14 -24.83 4.87
N SER A 209 -9.11 -24.69 3.98
CA SER A 209 -9.34 -25.64 2.89
C SER A 209 -8.15 -25.68 1.92
N GLY A 210 -7.77 -26.90 1.49
CA GLY A 210 -6.66 -27.13 0.55
C GLY A 210 -5.26 -26.98 1.13
N CYS A 211 -5.10 -26.72 2.42
CA CYS A 211 -3.83 -26.39 3.04
C CYS A 211 -2.94 -27.63 3.32
N SER A 212 -3.51 -28.73 3.73
CA SER A 212 -2.76 -29.96 4.03
C SER A 212 -2.29 -30.65 2.74
N PRO A 213 -1.06 -31.17 2.68
CA PRO A 213 0.00 -31.12 3.70
C PRO A 213 0.94 -29.90 3.58
N SER A 214 0.75 -29.03 2.57
CA SER A 214 1.70 -27.96 2.21
C SER A 214 1.84 -26.88 3.27
N VAL A 215 0.77 -26.66 4.06
CA VAL A 215 0.72 -25.73 5.19
C VAL A 215 0.22 -26.49 6.40
N PRO A 216 1.11 -27.11 7.21
CA PRO A 216 0.75 -28.02 8.28
C PRO A 216 0.40 -27.28 9.59
N PHE A 217 -0.56 -26.38 9.54
CA PHE A 217 -1.23 -25.82 10.72
C PHE A 217 -2.39 -26.73 11.14
N ALA A 218 -2.77 -26.65 12.41
CA ALA A 218 -3.96 -27.33 12.88
C ALA A 218 -5.23 -26.68 12.28
N SER A 219 -6.24 -27.52 11.98
CA SER A 219 -7.38 -27.07 11.16
C SER A 219 -8.16 -25.91 11.76
N GLU A 220 -8.30 -25.85 13.10
CA GLU A 220 -9.00 -24.76 13.78
C GLU A 220 -8.14 -23.52 14.05
N ASP A 221 -6.81 -23.58 13.75
CA ASP A 221 -5.91 -22.42 13.87
C ASP A 221 -5.95 -21.49 12.66
N PHE A 222 -6.42 -21.92 11.48
CA PHE A 222 -6.46 -21.10 10.28
C PHE A 222 -7.23 -19.79 10.46
N PRO A 223 -8.46 -19.79 11.02
CA PRO A 223 -9.18 -18.54 11.27
C PRO A 223 -8.42 -17.60 12.22
N TYR A 224 -7.77 -18.14 13.24
CA TYR A 224 -7.01 -17.36 14.22
C TYR A 224 -5.79 -16.66 13.57
N LEU A 225 -5.02 -17.40 12.78
CA LEU A 225 -3.83 -16.87 12.11
C LEU A 225 -4.20 -15.84 11.04
N ARG A 226 -5.23 -16.11 10.24
CA ARG A 226 -5.79 -15.17 9.27
C ARG A 226 -6.30 -13.89 9.97
N ASP A 227 -7.01 -14.00 11.08
CA ASP A 227 -7.52 -12.83 11.81
C ASP A 227 -6.39 -12.03 12.46
N THR A 228 -5.29 -12.69 12.85
CA THR A 228 -4.05 -12.03 13.29
C THR A 228 -3.46 -11.17 12.15
N GLU A 229 -3.37 -11.72 10.94
CA GLU A 229 -2.90 -10.98 9.76
C GLU A 229 -3.82 -9.78 9.42
N LYS A 230 -5.15 -10.00 9.44
CA LYS A 230 -6.13 -8.91 9.26
C LYS A 230 -5.99 -7.85 10.35
N GLY A 231 -5.70 -8.25 11.58
CA GLY A 231 -5.44 -7.34 12.70
C GLY A 231 -4.20 -6.49 12.48
N LEU A 232 -3.12 -7.07 11.97
CA LEU A 232 -1.91 -6.35 11.58
C LEU A 232 -2.21 -5.33 10.47
N ASN A 233 -2.88 -5.75 9.41
CA ASN A 233 -3.28 -4.88 8.30
C ASN A 233 -4.20 -3.74 8.76
N LEU A 234 -5.12 -3.99 9.68
CA LEU A 234 -5.97 -2.96 10.28
C LEU A 234 -5.14 -1.95 11.07
N MET A 235 -4.18 -2.42 11.87
CA MET A 235 -3.26 -1.54 12.61
C MET A 235 -2.48 -0.64 11.66
N LEU A 236 -1.91 -1.20 10.60
CA LEU A 236 -1.17 -0.44 9.59
C LEU A 236 -2.05 0.63 8.93
N ARG A 237 -3.29 0.28 8.56
CA ARG A 237 -4.27 1.22 7.98
C ARG A 237 -4.58 2.38 8.94
N VAL A 238 -4.80 2.09 10.21
CA VAL A 238 -5.12 3.11 11.23
C VAL A 238 -3.92 4.04 11.45
N VAL A 239 -2.72 3.48 11.59
CA VAL A 239 -1.49 4.26 11.81
C VAL A 239 -1.15 5.10 10.58
N ALA A 240 -1.37 4.58 9.35
CA ALA A 240 -1.21 5.35 8.12
C ALA A 240 -2.12 6.59 8.12
N ALA A 241 -3.41 6.40 8.44
CA ALA A 241 -4.37 7.50 8.48
C ALA A 241 -3.99 8.57 9.52
N TRP A 242 -3.51 8.19 10.70
CA TRP A 242 -3.05 9.14 11.73
C TRP A 242 -1.83 9.97 11.29
N ASN A 243 -1.02 9.41 10.41
CA ASN A 243 0.19 10.06 9.90
C ASN A 243 0.01 10.72 8.52
N ARG A 244 -1.22 10.86 8.00
CA ARG A 244 -1.48 11.40 6.65
C ARG A 244 -0.74 10.62 5.55
N ALA A 245 -0.52 9.33 5.77
CA ALA A 245 -0.04 8.39 4.79
C ALA A 245 -1.24 7.61 4.21
N GLU A 246 -1.10 7.12 3.00
CA GLU A 246 -2.13 6.31 2.36
C GLU A 246 -1.90 4.83 2.66
N TYR A 247 -2.94 4.11 3.02
CA TYR A 247 -2.86 2.65 3.13
C TYR A 247 -3.17 2.01 1.77
N VAL A 248 -2.28 1.15 1.31
CA VAL A 248 -2.48 0.32 0.12
C VAL A 248 -2.92 -1.07 0.56
N ASP A 249 -4.14 -1.42 0.23
CA ASP A 249 -4.69 -2.75 0.50
C ASP A 249 -4.15 -3.75 -0.52
N THR A 250 -3.30 -4.66 -0.06
CA THR A 250 -2.80 -5.79 -0.86
C THR A 250 -3.51 -7.08 -0.50
N TYR A 251 -4.25 -7.12 0.62
CA TYR A 251 -5.00 -8.27 1.07
C TYR A 251 -6.19 -8.60 0.15
N ALA A 252 -7.06 -7.60 -0.07
CA ALA A 252 -8.27 -7.83 -0.86
C ALA A 252 -8.00 -8.29 -2.30
N PRO A 253 -7.04 -7.70 -3.06
CA PRO A 253 -6.76 -8.15 -4.43
C PRO A 253 -6.04 -9.51 -4.52
N THR A 254 -5.47 -10.03 -3.41
CA THR A 254 -4.78 -11.32 -3.40
C THR A 254 -5.64 -12.46 -2.81
N ARG A 255 -6.86 -12.16 -2.34
CA ARG A 255 -7.77 -13.20 -1.84
C ARG A 255 -8.00 -14.31 -2.86
N GLY A 256 -7.92 -15.56 -2.39
CA GLY A 256 -8.07 -16.75 -3.23
C GLY A 256 -6.79 -17.16 -3.95
N HIS A 257 -5.66 -16.51 -3.64
CA HIS A 257 -4.33 -16.84 -4.16
C HIS A 257 -3.33 -17.16 -3.03
N ASP A 258 -3.84 -17.56 -1.88
CA ASP A 258 -3.12 -17.87 -0.65
C ASP A 258 -2.22 -19.12 -0.77
N MET A 259 -1.46 -19.41 0.30
CA MET A 259 -0.52 -20.54 0.38
C MET A 259 -1.15 -21.92 0.13
N CYS A 260 -2.47 -22.04 0.28
CA CYS A 260 -3.18 -23.31 0.21
C CYS A 260 -3.73 -23.62 -1.19
N LYS A 261 -3.58 -22.69 -2.14
CA LYS A 261 -4.02 -22.90 -3.52
C LYS A 261 -3.06 -23.78 -4.32
N ALA A 262 -3.57 -24.34 -5.41
CA ALA A 262 -2.75 -25.09 -6.35
C ALA A 262 -1.60 -24.22 -6.90
N PRO A 263 -0.46 -24.81 -7.30
CA PRO A 263 0.70 -24.06 -7.80
C PRO A 263 0.40 -23.08 -8.94
N ALA A 264 -0.59 -23.38 -9.77
CA ALA A 264 -0.99 -22.51 -10.89
C ALA A 264 -1.71 -21.23 -10.40
N ASP A 265 -2.43 -21.32 -9.29
CA ASP A 265 -3.35 -20.28 -8.82
C ASP A 265 -2.80 -19.46 -7.65
N ARG A 266 -1.85 -20.01 -6.91
CA ARG A 266 -1.30 -19.33 -5.73
C ARG A 266 -0.31 -18.23 -6.10
N TRP A 267 -0.30 -17.20 -5.30
CA TRP A 267 0.63 -16.07 -5.39
C TRP A 267 1.49 -15.95 -4.14
N ILE A 268 1.16 -16.72 -3.09
CA ILE A 268 1.96 -16.87 -1.87
C ILE A 268 2.44 -18.32 -1.83
N GLU A 269 3.73 -18.53 -1.70
CA GLU A 269 4.29 -19.88 -1.62
C GLU A 269 4.05 -20.50 -0.22
N PRO A 270 3.75 -21.81 -0.16
CA PRO A 270 3.60 -22.51 1.11
C PRO A 270 4.94 -22.66 1.84
N LEU A 271 4.94 -23.41 2.96
CA LEU A 271 6.16 -23.64 3.74
C LEU A 271 7.20 -24.50 3.00
N GLN A 272 6.79 -25.21 1.96
CA GLN A 272 7.65 -25.87 0.97
C GLN A 272 7.35 -25.29 -0.40
N PRO A 273 8.08 -24.24 -0.83
CA PRO A 273 7.83 -23.55 -2.08
C PRO A 273 8.00 -24.45 -3.31
N ALA A 274 7.15 -24.28 -4.32
CA ALA A 274 7.28 -24.91 -5.62
C ALA A 274 7.69 -23.91 -6.72
N SER A 275 7.58 -22.61 -6.44
CA SER A 275 8.09 -21.53 -7.30
C SER A 275 9.22 -20.79 -6.58
N PRO A 276 10.08 -20.09 -7.31
CA PRO A 276 11.14 -19.28 -6.69
C PRO A 276 10.55 -18.18 -5.80
N ALA A 277 10.54 -18.41 -4.51
CA ALA A 277 10.20 -17.49 -3.41
C ALA A 277 10.57 -18.10 -2.08
N ALA A 278 10.69 -17.33 -1.02
CA ALA A 278 10.85 -17.85 0.33
C ALA A 278 9.56 -18.52 0.84
N PRO A 279 9.65 -19.47 1.81
CA PRO A 279 8.47 -20.04 2.44
C PRO A 279 7.54 -18.97 3.04
N ALA A 280 6.24 -19.09 2.82
CA ALA A 280 5.21 -18.16 3.28
C ALA A 280 5.38 -16.71 2.74
N HIS A 281 5.96 -16.54 1.56
CA HIS A 281 6.17 -15.24 0.94
C HIS A 281 5.55 -15.17 -0.46
N PRO A 282 5.30 -13.95 -0.97
CA PRO A 282 4.87 -13.76 -2.34
C PRO A 282 5.86 -14.38 -3.34
N ASN A 283 5.34 -15.03 -4.37
CA ASN A 283 6.10 -15.35 -5.57
C ASN A 283 6.01 -14.19 -6.59
N ALA A 284 6.56 -14.33 -7.78
CA ALA A 284 6.55 -13.27 -8.78
C ALA A 284 5.14 -12.74 -9.09
N LYS A 285 4.12 -13.62 -9.12
CA LYS A 285 2.70 -13.19 -9.32
C LYS A 285 2.17 -12.38 -8.13
N GLY A 286 2.57 -12.74 -6.91
CA GLY A 286 2.23 -12.00 -5.70
C GLY A 286 2.84 -10.60 -5.70
N GLU A 287 4.11 -10.50 -6.06
CA GLU A 287 4.79 -9.20 -6.20
C GLU A 287 4.14 -8.32 -7.28
N GLU A 288 3.77 -8.91 -8.43
CA GLU A 288 3.02 -8.19 -9.47
C GLU A 288 1.65 -7.70 -8.97
N ALA A 289 0.94 -8.51 -8.17
CA ALA A 289 -0.35 -8.12 -7.62
C ALA A 289 -0.21 -6.95 -6.61
N MET A 290 0.82 -7.01 -5.76
CA MET A 290 1.15 -5.93 -4.84
C MET A 290 1.56 -4.65 -5.59
N ALA A 291 2.37 -4.78 -6.64
CA ALA A 291 2.74 -3.65 -7.50
C ALA A 291 1.51 -3.01 -8.15
N ARG A 292 0.57 -3.81 -8.66
CA ARG A 292 -0.70 -3.30 -9.23
C ARG A 292 -1.49 -2.50 -8.20
N ALA A 293 -1.63 -3.01 -6.96
CA ALA A 293 -2.32 -2.30 -5.89
C ALA A 293 -1.67 -0.94 -5.58
N VAL A 294 -0.34 -0.88 -5.54
CA VAL A 294 0.42 0.37 -5.37
C VAL A 294 0.18 1.32 -6.55
N LEU A 295 0.28 0.83 -7.78
CA LEU A 295 0.07 1.64 -8.99
C LEU A 295 -1.36 2.18 -9.09
N GLU A 296 -2.36 1.40 -8.72
CA GLU A 296 -3.76 1.84 -8.65
C GLU A 296 -3.95 2.94 -7.60
N SER A 297 -3.33 2.81 -6.42
CA SER A 297 -3.34 3.88 -5.41
C SER A 297 -2.70 5.15 -5.98
N LEU A 298 -1.57 5.03 -6.66
CA LEU A 298 -0.87 6.16 -7.28
C LEU A 298 -1.67 6.81 -8.42
N GLY A 299 -2.52 6.06 -9.11
CA GLY A 299 -3.41 6.56 -10.17
C GLY A 299 -4.62 7.33 -9.66
N LYS A 300 -5.05 7.11 -8.42
CA LYS A 300 -6.15 7.85 -7.79
C LYS A 300 -5.67 9.26 -7.49
N ARG A 301 -6.18 10.27 -8.25
CA ARG A 301 -5.96 11.68 -7.91
C ARG A 301 -6.71 11.97 -6.61
N HIS A 302 -6.03 12.48 -5.61
CA HIS A 302 -6.72 13.06 -4.47
C HIS A 302 -7.43 14.31 -4.97
N GLY A 303 -8.76 14.24 -5.04
CA GLY A 303 -9.58 15.45 -5.16
C GLY A 303 -9.28 16.29 -3.90
N HIS A 304 -8.70 17.45 -4.09
CA HIS A 304 -8.62 18.44 -3.03
C HIS A 304 -10.06 18.82 -2.69
N HIS A 305 -10.51 18.42 -1.48
CA HIS A 305 -11.70 18.98 -0.84
C HIS A 305 -11.26 20.06 0.13
#